data_cb27cab4a00b13fced5df9f09bbce48d
#
_entry.id   cb27cab4a00b13fced5df9f09bbce48d
#
_cell.length_a   1.000
_cell.length_b   1.000
_cell.length_c   1.000
_cell.angle_alpha   90.00
_cell.angle_beta   90.00
_cell.angle_gamma   90.00
#
_symmetry.space_group_name_H-M   'P 1'
#
loop_
_entity.id
_entity.type
_entity.pdbx_description
1 polymer ?
#
loop_
_entity_poly.entity_id
_entity_poly.type
_entity_poly.pdbx_seq_one_letter_code
_entity_poly.pdbx_strand_id
1 'polypeptide(L)'
;MGLFLLVLIVVWGLLVGVLRWLAAHPWIPVVLLLIAVAAGGVWVHRRRETARWNRVREQGLRYALPQIDALHHTQFEDAVRDLMRRDGCPEATRVGGAGDNGADVKATDPFGRLWVMQCKHRKAGRAGAAVGTPDLHVLNGTGRPVHHGDVVVLVTNGRFTGKAVDFARSQRLHLVDRDLLARWAAGSTPLWELLGTVPSPRRPASGS
;
A
#
# COMPACT_ATOMS: atom_id res chain seq x y z
N MET A 1 -5.67 -44.31 32.22
CA MET A 1 -6.50 -44.93 31.17
C MET A 1 -7.98 -44.51 31.26
N GLY A 2 -8.56 -44.38 32.46
CA GLY A 2 -9.99 -43.99 32.63
C GLY A 2 -10.39 -42.61 32.13
N LEU A 3 -9.56 -41.58 32.33
CA LEU A 3 -9.84 -40.19 31.92
C LEU A 3 -9.94 -40.05 30.40
N PHE A 4 -9.08 -40.76 29.66
CA PHE A 4 -9.08 -40.74 28.18
C PHE A 4 -10.34 -41.40 27.61
N LEU A 5 -10.78 -42.49 28.22
CA LEU A 5 -12.00 -43.19 27.82
C LEU A 5 -13.25 -42.33 28.08
N LEU A 6 -13.29 -41.62 29.21
CA LEU A 6 -14.37 -40.71 29.57
C LEU A 6 -14.47 -39.51 28.60
N VAL A 7 -13.33 -38.93 28.23
CA VAL A 7 -13.27 -37.85 27.21
C VAL A 7 -13.77 -38.35 25.87
N LEU A 8 -13.40 -39.55 25.42
CA LEU A 8 -13.87 -40.13 24.18
C LEU A 8 -15.40 -40.34 24.19
N ILE A 9 -15.99 -40.85 25.30
CA ILE A 9 -17.42 -41.04 25.43
C ILE A 9 -18.18 -39.72 25.38
N VAL A 10 -17.68 -38.68 26.06
CA VAL A 10 -18.27 -37.33 26.03
C VAL A 10 -18.21 -36.72 24.63
N VAL A 11 -17.06 -36.80 23.97
CA VAL A 11 -16.87 -36.30 22.59
C VAL A 11 -17.82 -37.05 21.63
N TRP A 12 -17.91 -38.36 21.75
CA TRP A 12 -18.83 -39.18 20.94
C TRP A 12 -20.29 -38.81 21.17
N GLY A 13 -20.70 -38.63 22.44
CA GLY A 13 -22.07 -38.21 22.80
C GLY A 13 -22.41 -36.82 22.22
N LEU A 14 -21.47 -35.85 22.29
CA LEU A 14 -21.64 -34.54 21.69
C LEU A 14 -21.78 -34.63 20.16
N LEU A 15 -20.96 -35.46 19.53
CA LEU A 15 -20.97 -35.63 18.07
C LEU A 15 -22.26 -36.23 17.57
N VAL A 16 -22.76 -37.26 18.27
CA VAL A 16 -24.09 -37.86 17.97
C VAL A 16 -25.23 -36.88 18.24
N GLY A 17 -25.14 -36.08 19.32
CA GLY A 17 -26.09 -35.02 19.62
C GLY A 17 -26.17 -33.97 18.52
N VAL A 18 -25.02 -33.47 18.06
CA VAL A 18 -24.94 -32.51 16.95
C VAL A 18 -25.50 -33.09 15.64
N LEU A 19 -25.15 -34.34 15.34
CA LEU A 19 -25.69 -35.01 14.12
C LEU A 19 -27.19 -35.17 14.14
N ARG A 20 -27.76 -35.57 15.30
CA ARG A 20 -29.23 -35.69 15.46
C ARG A 20 -29.92 -34.32 15.34
N TRP A 21 -29.33 -33.28 15.94
CA TRP A 21 -29.85 -31.93 15.86
C TRP A 21 -29.80 -31.38 14.42
N LEU A 22 -28.70 -31.62 13.69
CA LEU A 22 -28.56 -31.28 12.27
C LEU A 22 -29.57 -32.03 11.39
N ALA A 23 -29.83 -33.31 11.69
CA ALA A 23 -30.86 -34.09 10.98
C ALA A 23 -32.27 -33.55 11.22
N ALA A 24 -32.54 -32.97 12.39
CA ALA A 24 -33.82 -32.32 12.70
C ALA A 24 -33.96 -30.94 12.01
N HIS A 25 -32.85 -30.34 11.54
CA HIS A 25 -32.81 -29.02 10.91
C HIS A 25 -32.10 -29.06 9.54
N PRO A 26 -32.65 -29.76 8.53
CA PRO A 26 -31.97 -30.04 7.26
C PRO A 26 -31.64 -28.78 6.44
N TRP A 27 -32.25 -27.63 6.75
CA TRP A 27 -31.98 -26.36 6.12
C TRP A 27 -30.62 -25.74 6.57
N ILE A 28 -30.12 -26.08 7.76
CA ILE A 28 -28.89 -25.53 8.32
C ILE A 28 -27.66 -25.91 7.48
N PRO A 29 -27.41 -27.21 7.17
CA PRO A 29 -26.28 -27.59 6.32
C PRO A 29 -26.36 -26.97 4.91
N VAL A 30 -27.58 -26.78 4.38
CA VAL A 30 -27.78 -26.11 3.09
C VAL A 30 -27.35 -24.64 3.16
N VAL A 31 -27.76 -23.91 4.20
CA VAL A 31 -27.35 -22.50 4.40
C VAL A 31 -25.84 -22.40 4.61
N LEU A 32 -25.26 -23.28 5.42
CA LEU A 32 -23.80 -23.29 5.63
C LEU A 32 -23.05 -23.58 4.33
N LEU A 33 -23.55 -24.50 3.51
CA LEU A 33 -22.97 -24.79 2.19
C LEU A 33 -23.05 -23.56 1.27
N LEU A 34 -24.17 -22.86 1.22
CA LEU A 34 -24.35 -21.64 0.43
C LEU A 34 -23.38 -20.53 0.89
N ILE A 35 -23.22 -20.34 2.20
CA ILE A 35 -22.26 -19.39 2.75
C ILE A 35 -20.82 -19.79 2.38
N ALA A 36 -20.49 -21.08 2.48
CA ALA A 36 -19.14 -21.56 2.11
C ALA A 36 -18.86 -21.37 0.61
N VAL A 37 -19.84 -21.64 -0.26
CA VAL A 37 -19.74 -21.41 -1.71
C VAL A 37 -19.60 -19.90 -2.02
N ALA A 38 -20.39 -19.06 -1.37
CA ALA A 38 -20.29 -17.60 -1.55
C ALA A 38 -18.93 -17.06 -1.07
N ALA A 39 -18.47 -17.48 0.11
CA ALA A 39 -17.16 -17.10 0.64
C ALA A 39 -16.02 -17.61 -0.25
N GLY A 40 -16.11 -18.84 -0.74
CA GLY A 40 -15.17 -19.41 -1.71
C GLY A 40 -15.17 -18.64 -3.03
N GLY A 41 -16.33 -18.26 -3.54
CA GLY A 41 -16.48 -17.42 -4.73
C GLY A 41 -15.82 -16.05 -4.57
N VAL A 42 -16.07 -15.37 -3.46
CA VAL A 42 -15.43 -14.08 -3.12
C VAL A 42 -13.92 -14.23 -2.99
N TRP A 43 -13.45 -15.31 -2.34
CA TRP A 43 -12.01 -15.55 -2.19
C TRP A 43 -11.32 -15.84 -3.53
N VAL A 44 -11.93 -16.65 -4.40
CA VAL A 44 -11.42 -16.93 -5.76
C VAL A 44 -11.45 -15.66 -6.61
N HIS A 45 -12.52 -14.86 -6.52
CA HIS A 45 -12.62 -13.58 -7.23
C HIS A 45 -11.49 -12.62 -6.80
N ARG A 46 -11.28 -12.43 -5.50
CA ARG A 46 -10.18 -11.63 -4.96
C ARG A 46 -8.80 -12.16 -5.38
N ARG A 47 -8.59 -13.49 -5.37
CA ARG A 47 -7.34 -14.09 -5.87
C ARG A 47 -7.15 -13.89 -7.37
N ARG A 48 -8.21 -13.95 -8.17
CA ARG A 48 -8.14 -13.71 -9.63
C ARG A 48 -7.86 -12.23 -9.92
N GLU A 49 -8.43 -11.31 -9.17
CA GLU A 49 -8.11 -9.89 -9.28
C GLU A 49 -6.65 -9.61 -8.92
N THR A 50 -6.16 -10.12 -7.79
CA THR A 50 -4.73 -10.00 -7.43
C THR A 50 -3.81 -10.62 -8.49
N ALA A 51 -4.18 -11.75 -9.07
CA ALA A 51 -3.39 -12.39 -10.13
C ALA A 51 -3.47 -11.64 -11.47
N ARG A 52 -4.61 -10.99 -11.80
CA ARG A 52 -4.72 -10.06 -12.94
C ARG A 52 -3.85 -8.82 -12.74
N TRP A 53 -3.90 -8.22 -11.55
CA TRP A 53 -3.07 -7.08 -11.20
C TRP A 53 -1.58 -7.41 -11.18
N ASN A 54 -1.20 -8.62 -10.73
CA ASN A 54 0.19 -9.07 -10.80
C ASN A 54 0.68 -9.25 -12.25
N ARG A 55 -0.16 -9.76 -13.15
CA ARG A 55 0.18 -9.86 -14.60
C ARG A 55 0.27 -8.50 -15.28
N VAL A 56 -0.63 -7.56 -14.94
CA VAL A 56 -0.53 -6.16 -15.39
C VAL A 56 0.72 -5.50 -14.82
N ARG A 57 1.13 -5.83 -13.58
CA ARG A 57 2.40 -5.40 -12.98
C ARG A 57 3.63 -5.98 -13.69
N GLU A 58 3.60 -7.26 -14.06
CA GLU A 58 4.73 -7.92 -14.75
C GLU A 58 4.95 -7.38 -16.16
N GLN A 59 3.89 -6.94 -16.84
CA GLN A 59 3.93 -6.23 -18.12
C GLN A 59 3.99 -4.70 -17.95
N GLY A 60 3.98 -4.22 -16.70
CA GLY A 60 3.70 -2.85 -16.36
C GLY A 60 4.90 -1.92 -16.47
N LEU A 61 4.54 -0.68 -16.44
CA LEU A 61 5.34 0.52 -16.52
C LEU A 61 6.66 0.38 -15.74
N ARG A 62 7.77 0.39 -16.47
CA ARG A 62 9.13 0.39 -15.93
C ARG A 62 9.88 1.59 -16.48
N TYR A 63 10.53 2.30 -15.61
CA TYR A 63 11.42 3.39 -16.00
C TYR A 63 12.87 3.04 -15.66
N ALA A 64 13.76 3.20 -16.62
CA ALA A 64 15.19 3.26 -16.32
C ALA A 64 15.55 4.64 -15.74
N LEU A 65 16.51 4.71 -14.84
CA LEU A 65 16.95 5.98 -14.24
C LEU A 65 17.29 7.07 -15.26
N PRO A 66 17.98 6.79 -16.39
CA PRO A 66 18.25 7.81 -17.41
C PRO A 66 16.97 8.42 -18.01
N GLN A 67 15.90 7.63 -18.13
CA GLN A 67 14.60 8.13 -18.59
C GLN A 67 13.98 9.07 -17.56
N ILE A 68 14.07 8.73 -16.27
CA ILE A 68 13.60 9.60 -15.18
C ILE A 68 14.40 10.91 -15.12
N ASP A 69 15.70 10.86 -15.31
CA ASP A 69 16.57 12.06 -15.29
C ASP A 69 16.25 13.01 -16.44
N ALA A 70 15.82 12.49 -17.58
CA ALA A 70 15.45 13.28 -18.76
C ALA A 70 14.06 13.94 -18.66
N LEU A 71 13.24 13.56 -17.68
CA LEU A 71 11.89 14.11 -17.51
C LEU A 71 11.94 15.60 -17.12
N HIS A 72 10.87 16.33 -17.47
CA HIS A 72 10.55 17.60 -16.85
C HIS A 72 9.91 17.37 -15.47
N HIS A 73 9.90 18.38 -14.58
CA HIS A 73 9.36 18.21 -13.23
C HIS A 73 7.92 17.68 -13.22
N THR A 74 7.04 18.21 -14.07
CA THR A 74 5.65 17.75 -14.20
C THR A 74 5.56 16.29 -14.68
N GLN A 75 6.40 15.91 -15.62
CA GLN A 75 6.46 14.53 -16.12
C GLN A 75 7.00 13.57 -15.05
N PHE A 76 7.87 14.06 -14.17
CA PHE A 76 8.35 13.29 -13.03
C PHE A 76 7.23 13.01 -12.01
N GLU A 77 6.38 14.01 -11.73
CA GLU A 77 5.17 13.84 -10.91
C GLU A 77 4.21 12.84 -11.55
N ASP A 78 3.99 12.93 -12.86
CA ASP A 78 3.17 11.96 -13.60
C ASP A 78 3.76 10.54 -13.54
N ALA A 79 5.09 10.39 -13.66
CA ALA A 79 5.74 9.11 -13.52
C ALA A 79 5.57 8.51 -12.11
N VAL A 80 5.68 9.33 -11.06
CA VAL A 80 5.42 8.90 -9.67
C VAL A 80 3.96 8.47 -9.50
N ARG A 81 2.99 9.23 -10.02
CA ARG A 81 1.58 8.84 -10.04
C ARG A 81 1.37 7.48 -10.73
N ASP A 82 1.97 7.29 -11.90
CA ASP A 82 1.80 6.07 -12.68
C ASP A 82 2.46 4.86 -12.01
N LEU A 83 3.58 5.05 -11.32
CA LEU A 83 4.18 4.02 -10.47
C LEU A 83 3.24 3.63 -9.31
N MET A 84 2.58 4.60 -8.65
CA MET A 84 1.58 4.29 -7.62
C MET A 84 0.38 3.53 -8.20
N ARG A 85 -0.09 3.90 -9.41
CA ARG A 85 -1.16 3.16 -10.11
C ARG A 85 -0.73 1.72 -10.43
N ARG A 86 0.47 1.54 -10.93
CA ARG A 86 1.07 0.21 -11.15
C ARG A 86 1.07 -0.61 -9.87
N ASP A 87 1.38 0.00 -8.76
CA ASP A 87 1.44 -0.65 -7.45
C ASP A 87 0.05 -0.98 -6.86
N GLY A 88 -1.05 -0.61 -7.55
CA GLY A 88 -2.41 -0.95 -7.16
C GLY A 88 -3.17 0.17 -6.47
N CYS A 89 -2.77 1.43 -6.71
CA CYS A 89 -3.48 2.64 -6.30
C CYS A 89 -4.19 3.27 -7.53
N PRO A 90 -5.31 2.71 -8.03
CA PRO A 90 -5.94 3.16 -9.28
C PRO A 90 -6.37 4.64 -9.23
N GLU A 91 -6.73 5.12 -8.03
CA GLU A 91 -7.16 6.50 -7.77
C GLU A 91 -5.98 7.48 -7.60
N ALA A 92 -4.73 7.03 -7.85
CA ALA A 92 -3.59 7.94 -7.75
C ALA A 92 -3.73 9.10 -8.73
N THR A 93 -3.60 10.33 -8.21
CA THR A 93 -3.77 11.56 -8.97
C THR A 93 -2.60 12.51 -8.71
N ARG A 94 -2.22 13.25 -9.76
CA ARG A 94 -1.35 14.40 -9.61
C ARG A 94 -2.23 15.59 -9.17
N VAL A 95 -1.82 16.28 -8.13
CA VAL A 95 -2.56 17.41 -7.53
C VAL A 95 -1.76 18.70 -7.54
N GLY A 96 -0.54 18.68 -8.09
CA GLY A 96 0.36 19.83 -8.15
C GLY A 96 -0.24 21.02 -8.90
N GLY A 97 0.02 22.20 -8.39
CA GLY A 97 -0.43 23.48 -8.93
C GLY A 97 -0.25 24.63 -7.94
N ALA A 98 -0.63 25.85 -8.33
CA ALA A 98 -0.61 26.98 -7.41
C ALA A 98 -1.58 26.71 -6.24
N GLY A 99 -1.05 26.59 -5.02
CA GLY A 99 -1.85 26.32 -3.81
C GLY A 99 -1.92 24.84 -3.39
N ASP A 100 -1.15 23.96 -3.98
CA ASP A 100 -1.09 22.52 -3.65
C ASP A 100 -0.51 22.21 -2.24
N ASN A 101 -0.03 23.25 -1.54
CA ASN A 101 0.58 23.13 -0.20
C ASN A 101 1.64 22.03 -0.12
N GLY A 102 2.41 21.84 -1.21
CA GLY A 102 3.53 20.90 -1.27
C GLY A 102 3.17 19.44 -1.50
N ALA A 103 1.93 19.13 -1.88
CA ALA A 103 1.54 17.80 -2.33
C ALA A 103 1.48 17.75 -3.86
N ASP A 104 2.29 16.90 -4.48
CA ASP A 104 2.33 16.72 -5.93
C ASP A 104 1.51 15.51 -6.39
N VAL A 105 1.51 14.43 -5.60
CA VAL A 105 0.74 13.21 -5.88
C VAL A 105 0.01 12.74 -4.63
N LYS A 106 -1.25 12.35 -4.80
CA LYS A 106 -2.05 11.66 -3.77
C LYS A 106 -2.51 10.31 -4.29
N ALA A 107 -2.53 9.32 -3.41
CA ALA A 107 -2.97 7.97 -3.75
C ALA A 107 -3.57 7.28 -2.52
N THR A 108 -4.54 6.39 -2.74
CA THR A 108 -5.00 5.46 -1.70
C THR A 108 -4.52 4.07 -2.07
N ASP A 109 -3.82 3.41 -1.14
CA ASP A 109 -3.31 2.08 -1.39
C ASP A 109 -4.39 1.00 -1.15
N PRO A 110 -4.14 -0.26 -1.57
CA PRO A 110 -5.11 -1.36 -1.38
C PRO A 110 -5.47 -1.65 0.09
N PHE A 111 -4.74 -1.06 1.04
CA PHE A 111 -4.96 -1.21 2.47
C PHE A 111 -5.69 0.00 3.09
N GLY A 112 -6.17 0.93 2.24
CA GLY A 112 -6.93 2.11 2.63
C GLY A 112 -6.09 3.25 3.22
N ARG A 113 -4.75 3.22 3.13
CA ARG A 113 -3.88 4.31 3.60
C ARG A 113 -3.80 5.40 2.55
N LEU A 114 -3.97 6.66 2.98
CA LEU A 114 -3.78 7.83 2.12
C LEU A 114 -2.30 8.21 2.07
N TRP A 115 -1.74 8.20 0.88
CA TRP A 115 -0.38 8.61 0.56
C TRP A 115 -0.38 10.05 0.06
N VAL A 116 0.51 10.85 0.63
CA VAL A 116 0.78 12.24 0.21
C VAL A 116 2.25 12.32 -0.16
N MET A 117 2.51 12.64 -1.42
CA MET A 117 3.86 12.60 -1.96
C MET A 117 4.24 13.96 -2.53
N GLN A 118 5.45 14.41 -2.18
CA GLN A 118 6.10 15.55 -2.80
C GLN A 118 7.23 15.06 -3.71
N CYS A 119 7.37 15.66 -4.89
CA CYS A 119 8.33 15.28 -5.91
C CYS A 119 9.39 16.38 -6.09
N LYS A 120 10.65 16.01 -6.00
CA LYS A 120 11.79 16.95 -6.20
C LYS A 120 12.71 16.42 -7.28
N HIS A 121 12.37 16.73 -8.54
CA HIS A 121 13.20 16.38 -9.67
C HIS A 121 14.52 17.19 -9.69
N ARG A 122 15.62 16.53 -10.01
CA ARG A 122 16.95 17.13 -10.19
C ARG A 122 17.47 16.84 -11.59
N LYS A 123 17.62 17.87 -12.43
CA LYS A 123 18.13 17.75 -13.82
C LYS A 123 19.45 16.96 -13.92
N ALA A 124 20.35 17.16 -12.96
CA ALA A 124 21.63 16.47 -12.92
C ALA A 124 21.58 15.16 -12.11
N GLY A 125 20.39 14.64 -11.77
CA GLY A 125 20.24 13.41 -11.01
C GLY A 125 21.08 13.40 -9.73
N ARG A 126 21.95 12.41 -9.57
CA ARG A 126 22.84 12.28 -8.40
C ARG A 126 23.83 13.44 -8.26
N ALA A 127 24.28 14.06 -9.35
CA ALA A 127 25.21 15.19 -9.33
C ALA A 127 24.55 16.52 -8.97
N GLY A 128 23.20 16.57 -9.01
CA GLY A 128 22.45 17.76 -8.64
C GLY A 128 22.53 18.08 -7.14
N ALA A 129 22.08 19.29 -6.78
CA ALA A 129 21.99 19.70 -5.38
C ALA A 129 21.13 18.72 -4.57
N ALA A 130 21.62 18.29 -3.41
CA ALA A 130 20.89 17.42 -2.52
C ALA A 130 19.62 18.12 -1.99
N VAL A 131 18.55 17.36 -1.78
CA VAL A 131 17.33 17.85 -1.15
C VAL A 131 17.61 18.05 0.34
N GLY A 132 17.31 19.25 0.83
CA GLY A 132 17.58 19.66 2.20
C GLY A 132 16.35 19.64 3.09
N THR A 133 16.54 20.04 4.34
CA THR A 133 15.49 20.13 5.37
C THR A 133 14.36 21.11 5.03
N PRO A 134 14.59 22.24 4.32
CA PRO A 134 13.51 23.19 4.00
C PRO A 134 12.33 22.54 3.24
N ASP A 135 12.63 21.68 2.26
CA ASP A 135 11.57 20.96 1.51
C ASP A 135 10.76 20.05 2.42
N LEU A 136 11.42 19.40 3.40
CA LEU A 136 10.76 18.52 4.36
C LEU A 136 9.94 19.28 5.41
N HIS A 137 10.32 20.51 5.75
CA HIS A 137 9.52 21.35 6.66
C HIS A 137 8.16 21.67 6.07
N VAL A 138 8.11 22.05 4.77
CA VAL A 138 6.85 22.28 4.06
C VAL A 138 6.00 21.02 4.08
N LEU A 139 6.54 19.90 3.65
CA LEU A 139 5.82 18.63 3.59
C LEU A 139 5.35 18.15 4.97
N ASN A 140 6.14 18.33 6.02
CA ASN A 140 5.76 18.00 7.40
C ASN A 140 4.60 18.87 7.91
N GLY A 141 4.63 20.17 7.57
CA GLY A 141 3.58 21.12 7.95
C GLY A 141 2.26 20.92 7.22
N THR A 142 2.25 20.21 6.10
CA THR A 142 1.06 20.08 5.24
C THR A 142 0.60 18.65 5.04
N GLY A 143 1.51 17.71 4.96
CA GLY A 143 1.22 16.34 4.57
C GLY A 143 0.17 15.63 5.44
N ARG A 144 0.26 15.77 6.76
CA ARG A 144 -0.73 15.23 7.70
C ARG A 144 -1.79 16.25 8.08
N PRO A 145 -1.45 17.50 8.52
CA PRO A 145 -2.45 18.44 9.02
C PRO A 145 -3.43 18.92 7.93
N VAL A 146 -2.94 19.12 6.71
CA VAL A 146 -3.74 19.68 5.61
C VAL A 146 -4.27 18.58 4.69
N HIS A 147 -3.41 17.61 4.34
CA HIS A 147 -3.75 16.58 3.37
C HIS A 147 -4.22 15.27 4.00
N HIS A 148 -4.19 15.15 5.33
CA HIS A 148 -4.61 13.96 6.10
C HIS A 148 -3.90 12.67 5.70
N GLY A 149 -2.64 12.78 5.23
CA GLY A 149 -1.83 11.65 4.79
C GLY A 149 -1.48 10.69 5.93
N ASP A 150 -1.74 9.41 5.75
CA ASP A 150 -1.22 8.36 6.64
C ASP A 150 0.25 8.12 6.38
N VAL A 151 0.64 8.15 5.11
CA VAL A 151 2.00 7.96 4.63
C VAL A 151 2.42 9.22 3.87
N VAL A 152 3.41 9.92 4.40
CA VAL A 152 3.91 11.18 3.83
C VAL A 152 5.32 10.94 3.30
N VAL A 153 5.53 11.17 2.00
CA VAL A 153 6.73 10.76 1.27
C VAL A 153 7.31 11.92 0.48
N LEU A 154 8.63 12.09 0.53
CA LEU A 154 9.35 12.93 -0.43
C LEU A 154 10.13 12.04 -1.40
N VAL A 155 9.91 12.23 -2.70
CA VAL A 155 10.52 11.45 -3.78
C VAL A 155 11.49 12.33 -4.57
N THR A 156 12.69 11.83 -4.81
CA THR A 156 13.67 12.53 -5.66
C THR A 156 14.48 11.54 -6.52
N ASN A 157 14.84 11.94 -7.72
CA ASN A 157 15.86 11.26 -8.53
C ASN A 157 17.30 11.66 -8.16
N GLY A 158 17.45 12.51 -7.13
CA GLY A 158 18.71 12.94 -6.55
C GLY A 158 19.03 12.24 -5.24
N ARG A 159 19.64 12.99 -4.32
CA ARG A 159 20.04 12.53 -2.97
C ARG A 159 19.51 13.48 -1.90
N PHE A 160 19.45 13.02 -0.67
CA PHE A 160 19.14 13.82 0.50
C PHE A 160 20.40 14.22 1.26
N THR A 161 20.35 15.35 1.98
CA THR A 161 21.39 15.68 2.96
C THR A 161 21.24 14.82 4.21
N GLY A 162 22.32 14.60 4.98
CA GLY A 162 22.24 13.87 6.25
C GLY A 162 21.23 14.49 7.22
N LYS A 163 21.23 15.84 7.35
CA LYS A 163 20.26 16.57 8.17
C LYS A 163 18.82 16.35 7.73
N ALA A 164 18.55 16.22 6.42
CA ALA A 164 17.23 15.93 5.90
C ALA A 164 16.78 14.50 6.27
N VAL A 165 17.68 13.53 6.22
CA VAL A 165 17.40 12.13 6.63
C VAL A 165 17.07 12.06 8.13
N ASP A 166 17.84 12.73 8.99
CA ASP A 166 17.60 12.74 10.43
C ASP A 166 16.27 13.44 10.78
N PHE A 167 15.99 14.57 10.12
CA PHE A 167 14.70 15.25 10.27
C PHE A 167 13.53 14.36 9.82
N ALA A 168 13.61 13.75 8.64
CA ALA A 168 12.56 12.86 8.14
C ALA A 168 12.27 11.72 9.13
N ARG A 169 13.31 11.10 9.69
CA ARG A 169 13.17 10.04 10.69
C ARG A 169 12.46 10.56 11.94
N SER A 170 12.84 11.73 12.47
CA SER A 170 12.21 12.31 13.66
C SER A 170 10.74 12.67 13.45
N GLN A 171 10.36 13.05 12.23
CA GLN A 171 9.00 13.43 11.85
C GLN A 171 8.19 12.31 11.20
N ARG A 172 8.73 11.09 11.13
CA ARG A 172 8.09 9.93 10.48
C ARG A 172 7.71 10.21 9.02
N LEU A 173 8.54 10.98 8.32
CA LEU A 173 8.44 11.17 6.87
C LEU A 173 9.24 10.07 6.17
N HIS A 174 8.75 9.61 5.04
CA HIS A 174 9.45 8.64 4.22
C HIS A 174 10.23 9.34 3.11
N LEU A 175 11.42 8.83 2.81
CA LEU A 175 12.28 9.37 1.77
C LEU A 175 12.50 8.31 0.69
N VAL A 176 12.29 8.70 -0.55
CA VAL A 176 12.61 7.91 -1.74
C VAL A 176 13.72 8.67 -2.47
N ASP A 177 14.95 8.25 -2.24
CA ASP A 177 16.12 8.74 -2.94
C ASP A 177 16.28 8.07 -4.31
N ARG A 178 17.34 8.45 -5.03
CA ARG A 178 17.66 7.89 -6.35
C ARG A 178 17.76 6.35 -6.35
N ASP A 179 18.40 5.78 -5.34
CA ASP A 179 18.67 4.35 -5.31
C ASP A 179 17.40 3.54 -5.00
N LEU A 180 16.56 4.05 -4.11
CA LEU A 180 15.25 3.48 -3.83
C LEU A 180 14.29 3.69 -5.01
N LEU A 181 14.31 4.87 -5.63
CA LEU A 181 13.53 5.18 -6.83
C LEU A 181 13.90 4.26 -8.00
N ALA A 182 15.18 3.95 -8.19
CA ALA A 182 15.64 3.00 -9.21
C ALA A 182 15.04 1.61 -9.02
N ARG A 183 15.09 1.11 -7.79
CA ARG A 183 14.50 -0.20 -7.45
C ARG A 183 12.99 -0.19 -7.64
N TRP A 184 12.31 0.87 -7.22
CA TRP A 184 10.88 1.04 -7.37
C TRP A 184 10.48 1.14 -8.84
N ALA A 185 11.13 2.00 -9.61
CA ALA A 185 10.78 2.28 -11.00
C ALA A 185 11.07 1.10 -11.95
N ALA A 186 12.17 0.37 -11.73
CA ALA A 186 12.57 -0.76 -12.56
C ALA A 186 11.94 -2.11 -12.13
N GLY A 187 11.53 -2.20 -10.87
CA GLY A 187 11.01 -3.43 -10.26
C GLY A 187 9.48 -3.56 -10.34
N SER A 188 8.99 -4.67 -9.79
CA SER A 188 7.56 -4.96 -9.59
C SER A 188 7.16 -4.90 -8.11
N THR A 189 8.10 -4.62 -7.21
CA THR A 189 7.84 -4.52 -5.77
C THR A 189 7.17 -3.19 -5.45
N PRO A 190 6.01 -3.19 -4.80
CA PRO A 190 5.30 -1.95 -4.44
C PRO A 190 6.10 -1.09 -3.47
N LEU A 191 5.88 0.23 -3.52
CA LEU A 191 6.62 1.18 -2.70
C LEU A 191 6.49 0.90 -1.19
N TRP A 192 5.31 0.49 -0.72
CA TRP A 192 5.11 0.18 0.71
C TRP A 192 5.92 -1.02 1.22
N GLU A 193 6.27 -1.96 0.36
CA GLU A 193 7.18 -3.06 0.71
C GLU A 193 8.63 -2.59 0.73
N LEU A 194 9.00 -1.73 -0.21
CA LEU A 194 10.36 -1.18 -0.31
C LEU A 194 10.71 -0.24 0.86
N LEU A 195 9.73 0.49 1.39
CA LEU A 195 9.91 1.39 2.53
C LEU A 195 10.03 0.65 3.88
N GLY A 196 9.42 -0.52 4.02
CA GLY A 196 9.53 -1.39 5.19
C GLY A 196 8.94 -0.87 6.51
N THR A 197 8.62 0.41 6.63
CA THR A 197 8.19 1.08 7.88
C THR A 197 6.92 1.90 7.73
N VAL A 198 6.03 1.52 6.84
CA VAL A 198 4.74 2.20 6.66
C VAL A 198 3.76 1.85 7.79
N PRO A 199 2.83 2.76 8.15
CA PRO A 199 1.80 2.49 9.16
C PRO A 199 0.98 1.24 8.84
N SER A 200 0.41 0.64 9.89
CA SER A 200 -0.52 -0.48 9.74
C SER A 200 -1.70 -0.11 8.83
N PRO A 201 -2.33 -1.07 8.14
CA PRO A 201 -3.53 -0.84 7.34
C PRO A 201 -4.62 -0.14 8.14
N ARG A 202 -5.39 0.74 7.49
CA ARG A 202 -6.63 1.26 8.10
C ARG A 202 -7.60 0.10 8.30
N ARG A 203 -8.13 -0.04 9.51
CA ARG A 203 -9.28 -0.94 9.72
C ARG A 203 -10.45 -0.38 8.88
N PRO A 204 -11.17 -1.23 8.12
CA PRO A 204 -12.42 -0.79 7.53
C PRO A 204 -13.29 -0.25 8.69
N ALA A 205 -13.88 0.92 8.49
CA ALA A 205 -14.87 1.43 9.44
C ALA A 205 -15.92 0.34 9.58
N SER A 206 -16.05 -0.23 10.80
CA SER A 206 -17.15 -1.13 11.12
C SER A 206 -18.40 -0.29 10.93
N GLY A 207 -19.17 -0.62 9.86
CA GLY A 207 -20.41 0.06 9.57
C GLY A 207 -21.31 -0.01 10.79
N SER A 208 -21.66 1.13 11.30
CA SER A 208 -22.75 1.36 12.24
C SER A 208 -24.08 1.27 11.50
#